data_d5f779cbc0db25a1aaec33417ee98f67
#
_entry.id   d5f779cbc0db25a1aaec33417ee98f67
#
_cell.length_a   1.000
_cell.length_b   1.000
_cell.length_c   1.000
_cell.angle_alpha   90.00
_cell.angle_beta   90.00
_cell.angle_gamma   90.00
#
_symmetry.space_group_name_H-M   'P 1'
#
loop_
_entity.id
_entity.type
_entity.pdbx_description
1 polymer ?
#
loop_
_entity_poly.entity_id
_entity_poly.type
_entity_poly.pdbx_seq_one_letter_code
_entity_poly.pdbx_strand_id
1 'polypeptide(L)'
;LQVVSPLKALQRLAERHREAFDIPVVGITGSNGKTVVKEWLYQLLSPEKNVTRSPRSYNSQIGVPLSVWNLEERSEVGLFEAGISEPGEMEALQSVIQPTIGVFTCLGDAHQENFTSYEQKCMEKLKLFKDAKVLVYDMDDARVAGCVNRSAFKGEYFAWSRQRRDVPLYIASVEKREAETVVSYIYKGKEAACSIPFIDEASLANSVSCLAVCLHLGMSPETIAARMAVLEPVAMRLEVKEGRSGCTLINDSYNSDYNSLDIALDFMNRRPDCAGRKRTLILSDIEQAGGAPEDLYGRVARLVAMRGVEKFIGVGPCLSAVQGLFGMEACFYRSTDELLGSGVLDTLHDEVILIKGARSFRFDVLTEHLALKVHETTLEVNLNAVVDNLNYYRSFMKSETKMVC
;
A
#
# COMPACT_ATOMS: atom_id res chain seq x y z
N LEU A 1 6.59 -22.82 27.47
CA LEU A 1 7.52 -21.72 27.69
C LEU A 1 6.76 -20.52 28.26
N GLN A 2 7.13 -20.08 29.46
CA GLN A 2 6.59 -18.83 30.01
C GLN A 2 7.55 -17.68 29.68
N VAL A 3 7.04 -16.59 29.12
CA VAL A 3 7.85 -15.42 28.74
C VAL A 3 7.27 -14.16 29.35
N VAL A 4 8.13 -13.21 29.70
CA VAL A 4 7.72 -11.92 30.31
C VAL A 4 6.97 -11.04 29.28
N SER A 5 7.38 -11.09 28.02
CA SER A 5 6.74 -10.33 26.93
C SER A 5 6.60 -11.23 25.70
N PRO A 6 5.39 -11.68 25.37
CA PRO A 6 5.15 -12.50 24.17
C PRO A 6 5.59 -11.82 22.89
N LEU A 7 5.38 -10.51 22.76
CA LEU A 7 5.80 -9.73 21.59
C LEU A 7 7.32 -9.75 21.40
N LYS A 8 8.09 -9.45 22.46
CA LYS A 8 9.57 -9.50 22.40
C LYS A 8 10.09 -10.90 22.15
N ALA A 9 9.42 -11.91 22.68
CA ALA A 9 9.80 -13.32 22.43
C ALA A 9 9.57 -13.68 20.95
N LEU A 10 8.43 -13.29 20.36
CA LEU A 10 8.15 -13.48 18.94
C LEU A 10 9.19 -12.76 18.06
N GLN A 11 9.51 -11.51 18.37
CA GLN A 11 10.51 -10.74 17.64
C GLN A 11 11.89 -11.40 17.69
N ARG A 12 12.35 -11.85 18.86
CA ARG A 12 13.62 -12.56 19.01
C ARG A 12 13.67 -13.90 18.29
N LEU A 13 12.59 -14.65 18.29
CA LEU A 13 12.50 -15.90 17.52
C LEU A 13 12.62 -15.62 16.02
N ALA A 14 11.89 -14.62 15.51
CA ALA A 14 11.95 -14.25 14.10
C ALA A 14 13.33 -13.66 13.70
N GLU A 15 13.97 -12.88 14.57
CA GLU A 15 15.35 -12.41 14.41
C GLU A 15 16.31 -13.57 14.24
N ARG A 16 16.28 -14.55 15.14
CA ARG A 16 17.11 -15.75 15.06
C ARG A 16 16.82 -16.60 13.82
N HIS A 17 15.55 -16.71 13.45
CA HIS A 17 15.18 -17.40 12.22
C HIS A 17 15.75 -16.66 10.99
N ARG A 18 15.64 -15.33 10.94
CA ARG A 18 16.20 -14.49 9.86
C ARG A 18 17.71 -14.66 9.68
N GLU A 19 18.46 -14.77 10.77
CA GLU A 19 19.93 -14.95 10.77
C GLU A 19 20.39 -16.23 10.05
N ALA A 20 19.51 -17.22 9.89
CA ALA A 20 19.83 -18.47 9.18
C ALA A 20 19.88 -18.32 7.65
N PHE A 21 19.48 -17.17 7.09
CA PHE A 21 19.35 -16.96 5.65
C PHE A 21 20.30 -15.87 5.14
N ASP A 22 21.30 -16.24 4.36
CA ASP A 22 22.21 -15.29 3.66
C ASP A 22 21.68 -15.01 2.25
N ILE A 23 20.55 -14.33 2.18
CA ILE A 23 19.88 -13.94 0.93
C ILE A 23 19.66 -12.43 0.90
N PRO A 24 19.49 -11.81 -0.30
CA PRO A 24 19.04 -10.46 -0.40
C PRO A 24 17.67 -10.27 0.26
N VAL A 25 17.57 -9.29 1.16
CA VAL A 25 16.32 -8.92 1.82
C VAL A 25 16.06 -7.44 1.59
N VAL A 26 14.93 -7.15 0.96
CA VAL A 26 14.46 -5.79 0.70
C VAL A 26 13.54 -5.38 1.85
N GLY A 27 13.98 -4.41 2.63
CA GLY A 27 13.18 -3.75 3.66
C GLY A 27 12.53 -2.49 3.08
N ILE A 28 11.22 -2.39 3.16
CA ILE A 28 10.46 -1.31 2.51
C ILE A 28 9.74 -0.50 3.58
N THR A 29 10.02 0.81 3.66
CA THR A 29 9.29 1.73 4.52
C THR A 29 8.92 3.02 3.80
N GLY A 30 8.12 3.84 4.44
CA GLY A 30 7.60 5.10 3.95
C GLY A 30 6.20 5.34 4.49
N SER A 31 5.59 6.47 4.17
CA SER A 31 4.19 6.74 4.56
C SER A 31 3.21 5.97 3.66
N ASN A 32 3.34 6.11 2.36
CA ASN A 32 2.51 5.44 1.35
C ASN A 32 3.39 4.61 0.38
N GLY A 33 2.79 3.76 -0.46
CA GLY A 33 3.48 2.98 -1.50
C GLY A 33 4.14 1.68 -1.05
N LYS A 34 4.36 1.42 0.24
CA LYS A 34 5.05 0.21 0.75
C LYS A 34 4.51 -1.10 0.17
N THR A 35 3.21 -1.32 0.30
CA THR A 35 2.55 -2.53 -0.20
C THR A 35 2.62 -2.62 -1.72
N VAL A 36 2.44 -1.50 -2.41
CA VAL A 36 2.53 -1.46 -3.88
C VAL A 36 3.93 -1.86 -4.34
N VAL A 37 4.97 -1.24 -3.79
CA VAL A 37 6.38 -1.57 -4.13
C VAL A 37 6.68 -3.04 -3.82
N LYS A 38 6.25 -3.56 -2.67
CA LYS A 38 6.43 -4.97 -2.31
C LYS A 38 5.74 -5.91 -3.31
N GLU A 39 4.47 -5.66 -3.65
CA GLU A 39 3.72 -6.52 -4.57
C GLU A 39 4.26 -6.44 -6.00
N TRP A 40 4.66 -5.25 -6.46
CA TRP A 40 5.28 -5.10 -7.78
C TRP A 40 6.67 -5.73 -7.84
N LEU A 41 7.50 -5.58 -6.81
CA LEU A 41 8.77 -6.32 -6.73
C LEU A 41 8.54 -7.83 -6.77
N TYR A 42 7.47 -8.32 -6.11
CA TYR A 42 7.12 -9.72 -6.20
C TYR A 42 6.75 -10.12 -7.64
N GLN A 43 5.92 -9.36 -8.35
CA GLN A 43 5.56 -9.63 -9.74
C GLN A 43 6.79 -9.61 -10.66
N LEU A 44 7.73 -8.69 -10.42
CA LEU A 44 8.94 -8.55 -11.22
C LEU A 44 9.96 -9.68 -10.98
N LEU A 45 10.09 -10.17 -9.74
CA LEU A 45 11.14 -11.10 -9.35
C LEU A 45 10.69 -12.58 -9.36
N SER A 46 9.43 -12.87 -9.00
CA SER A 46 8.93 -14.23 -8.82
C SER A 46 8.95 -15.13 -10.08
N PRO A 47 8.96 -14.63 -11.33
CA PRO A 47 9.13 -15.50 -12.49
C PRO A 47 10.48 -16.22 -12.56
N GLU A 48 11.52 -15.72 -11.88
CA GLU A 48 12.87 -16.30 -11.92
C GLU A 48 13.43 -16.66 -10.54
N LYS A 49 12.78 -16.22 -9.45
CA LYS A 49 13.28 -16.37 -8.09
C LYS A 49 12.19 -16.82 -7.14
N ASN A 50 12.59 -17.64 -6.17
CA ASN A 50 11.71 -17.98 -5.05
C ASN A 50 11.67 -16.82 -4.05
N VAL A 51 10.61 -16.00 -4.15
CA VAL A 51 10.46 -14.78 -3.36
C VAL A 51 9.54 -15.02 -2.16
N THR A 52 10.06 -14.80 -0.96
CA THR A 52 9.26 -14.74 0.27
C THR A 52 8.91 -13.29 0.58
N ARG A 53 7.64 -13.01 0.82
CA ARG A 53 7.17 -11.64 1.10
C ARG A 53 6.21 -11.56 2.27
N SER A 54 6.08 -10.35 2.85
CA SER A 54 5.01 -10.07 3.81
C SER A 54 3.64 -10.36 3.19
N PRO A 55 2.80 -11.21 3.82
CA PRO A 55 1.44 -11.42 3.35
C PRO A 55 0.63 -10.12 3.55
N ARG A 56 -0.17 -9.75 2.57
CA ARG A 56 -0.98 -8.51 2.61
C ARG A 56 -0.12 -7.30 3.04
N SER A 57 -0.55 -6.55 4.09
CA SER A 57 0.20 -5.43 4.67
C SER A 57 0.65 -5.74 6.10
N TYR A 58 1.24 -6.93 6.31
CA TYR A 58 1.79 -7.34 7.62
C TYR A 58 3.09 -6.58 7.88
N ASN A 59 2.98 -5.32 8.33
CA ASN A 59 4.09 -4.38 8.49
C ASN A 59 4.25 -3.88 9.94
N SER A 60 3.42 -4.37 10.90
CA SER A 60 3.43 -3.97 12.30
C SER A 60 4.44 -4.77 13.14
N GLN A 61 4.55 -4.42 14.44
CA GLN A 61 5.40 -5.11 15.42
C GLN A 61 5.12 -6.62 15.55
N ILE A 62 3.92 -7.07 15.21
CA ILE A 62 3.53 -8.50 15.18
C ILE A 62 3.61 -9.04 13.74
N GLY A 63 3.14 -8.26 12.77
CA GLY A 63 3.04 -8.69 11.38
C GLY A 63 4.39 -8.98 10.74
N VAL A 64 5.41 -8.17 11.05
CA VAL A 64 6.77 -8.35 10.53
C VAL A 64 7.42 -9.66 11.00
N PRO A 65 7.44 -9.98 12.30
CA PRO A 65 7.94 -11.28 12.75
C PRO A 65 7.25 -12.47 12.09
N LEU A 66 5.93 -12.44 11.97
CA LEU A 66 5.16 -13.48 11.30
C LEU A 66 5.49 -13.58 9.81
N SER A 67 5.80 -12.46 9.17
CA SER A 67 6.21 -12.44 7.75
C SER A 67 7.60 -13.02 7.54
N VAL A 68 8.55 -12.66 8.39
CA VAL A 68 9.95 -13.15 8.33
C VAL A 68 10.01 -14.64 8.64
N TRP A 69 9.12 -15.13 9.49
CA TRP A 69 9.01 -16.57 9.81
C TRP A 69 8.68 -17.46 8.59
N ASN A 70 8.16 -16.88 7.50
CA ASN A 70 7.88 -17.59 6.26
C ASN A 70 9.14 -17.81 5.37
N LEU A 71 10.31 -17.32 5.77
CA LEU A 71 11.56 -17.66 5.08
C LEU A 71 11.84 -19.15 5.24
N GLU A 72 12.24 -19.79 4.16
CA GLU A 72 12.54 -21.21 4.08
C GLU A 72 13.79 -21.43 3.19
N GLU A 73 14.37 -22.64 3.22
CA GLU A 73 15.63 -22.94 2.53
C GLU A 73 15.61 -22.63 1.02
N ARG A 74 14.44 -22.70 0.39
CA ARG A 74 14.27 -22.35 -1.04
C ARG A 74 14.12 -20.86 -1.30
N SER A 75 13.98 -20.03 -0.27
CA SER A 75 13.86 -18.58 -0.44
C SER A 75 15.16 -17.99 -1.00
N GLU A 76 15.05 -17.25 -2.09
CA GLU A 76 16.19 -16.58 -2.73
C GLU A 76 16.17 -15.06 -2.55
N VAL A 77 14.98 -14.48 -2.26
CA VAL A 77 14.80 -13.06 -1.97
C VAL A 77 13.70 -12.89 -0.93
N GLY A 78 13.94 -12.03 0.07
CA GLY A 78 12.92 -11.59 1.03
C GLY A 78 12.42 -10.18 0.72
N LEU A 79 11.09 -9.95 0.76
CA LEU A 79 10.47 -8.64 0.59
C LEU A 79 9.59 -8.33 1.80
N PHE A 80 10.03 -7.42 2.68
CA PHE A 80 9.32 -7.13 3.92
C PHE A 80 9.01 -5.64 4.07
N GLU A 81 7.75 -5.36 4.40
CA GLU A 81 7.29 -4.01 4.74
C GLU A 81 7.54 -3.73 6.23
N ALA A 82 7.96 -2.50 6.55
CA ALA A 82 8.03 -1.99 7.92
C ALA A 82 7.19 -0.72 8.06
N GLY A 83 6.16 -0.78 8.89
CA GLY A 83 5.30 0.34 9.28
C GLY A 83 5.47 0.66 10.75
N ILE A 84 5.47 1.94 11.07
CA ILE A 84 5.53 2.44 12.44
C ILE A 84 4.43 3.45 12.68
N SER A 85 3.92 3.45 13.89
CA SER A 85 2.94 4.42 14.38
C SER A 85 3.56 5.39 15.39
N GLU A 86 4.61 4.97 16.11
CA GLU A 86 5.25 5.72 17.20
C GLU A 86 6.78 5.74 17.06
N PRO A 87 7.46 6.73 17.67
CA PRO A 87 8.92 6.74 17.80
C PRO A 87 9.42 5.52 18.61
N GLY A 88 10.57 4.97 18.21
CA GLY A 88 11.21 3.83 18.86
C GLY A 88 10.78 2.45 18.34
N GLU A 89 9.76 2.38 17.49
CA GLU A 89 9.26 1.10 16.94
C GLU A 89 10.16 0.51 15.85
N MET A 90 10.86 1.35 15.06
CA MET A 90 11.59 0.88 13.89
C MET A 90 12.81 0.04 14.21
N GLU A 91 13.45 0.27 15.35
CA GLU A 91 14.63 -0.52 15.76
C GLU A 91 14.31 -2.00 15.97
N ALA A 92 13.13 -2.29 16.55
CA ALA A 92 12.67 -3.67 16.72
C ALA A 92 12.34 -4.34 15.37
N LEU A 93 11.80 -3.59 14.40
CA LEU A 93 11.53 -4.10 13.06
C LEU A 93 12.83 -4.31 12.27
N GLN A 94 13.81 -3.42 12.44
CA GLN A 94 15.13 -3.54 11.81
C GLN A 94 15.84 -4.81 12.25
N SER A 95 15.87 -5.11 13.55
CA SER A 95 16.53 -6.32 14.06
C SER A 95 15.88 -7.61 13.57
N VAL A 96 14.57 -7.59 13.31
CA VAL A 96 13.84 -8.74 12.76
C VAL A 96 14.04 -8.90 11.26
N ILE A 97 13.94 -7.81 10.47
CA ILE A 97 14.05 -7.87 9.00
C ILE A 97 15.49 -8.00 8.55
N GLN A 98 16.43 -7.29 9.19
CA GLN A 98 17.84 -7.19 8.79
C GLN A 98 18.00 -7.00 7.28
N PRO A 99 17.48 -5.87 6.72
CA PRO A 99 17.46 -5.68 5.28
C PRO A 99 18.88 -5.48 4.74
N THR A 100 19.18 -6.09 3.59
CA THR A 100 20.39 -5.82 2.83
C THR A 100 20.19 -4.69 1.82
N ILE A 101 18.95 -4.49 1.38
CA ILE A 101 18.50 -3.43 0.47
C ILE A 101 17.37 -2.68 1.15
N GLY A 102 17.52 -1.38 1.30
CA GLY A 102 16.48 -0.49 1.81
C GLY A 102 15.72 0.19 0.68
N VAL A 103 14.41 0.33 0.81
CA VAL A 103 13.59 1.17 -0.07
C VAL A 103 12.78 2.13 0.76
N PHE A 104 13.04 3.43 0.58
CA PHE A 104 12.22 4.49 1.15
C PHE A 104 11.26 5.01 0.09
N THR A 105 9.96 4.74 0.23
CA THR A 105 8.97 5.06 -0.81
C THR A 105 8.65 6.55 -0.86
N CYS A 106 8.08 7.11 0.19
CA CYS A 106 7.76 8.53 0.31
C CYS A 106 7.52 8.94 1.76
N LEU A 107 7.48 10.24 2.02
CA LEU A 107 7.14 10.83 3.32
C LEU A 107 5.83 11.61 3.20
N GLY A 108 4.83 11.25 3.99
CA GLY A 108 3.51 11.85 4.00
C GLY A 108 2.89 11.92 5.41
N ASP A 109 1.61 12.28 5.50
CA ASP A 109 0.91 12.63 6.76
C ASP A 109 0.55 11.42 7.64
N ALA A 110 0.55 10.19 7.12
CA ALA A 110 0.16 9.02 7.89
C ALA A 110 0.90 8.92 9.25
N HIS A 111 0.13 8.77 10.35
CA HIS A 111 0.62 8.71 11.74
C HIS A 111 1.41 9.96 12.19
N GLN A 112 1.18 11.13 11.58
CA GLN A 112 1.94 12.34 11.92
C GLN A 112 1.65 12.84 13.35
N GLU A 113 0.48 12.55 13.92
CA GLU A 113 0.11 12.95 15.28
C GLU A 113 1.06 12.43 16.36
N ASN A 114 1.72 11.32 16.12
CA ASN A 114 2.63 10.67 17.07
C ASN A 114 4.10 11.16 16.92
N PHE A 115 4.35 12.06 15.96
CA PHE A 115 5.69 12.61 15.69
C PHE A 115 5.67 14.12 15.78
N THR A 116 6.68 14.70 16.43
CA THR A 116 6.83 16.16 16.60
C THR A 116 7.08 16.90 15.29
N SER A 117 7.64 16.18 14.28
CA SER A 117 7.92 16.74 12.96
C SER A 117 8.03 15.63 11.90
N TYR A 118 7.90 16.03 10.62
CA TYR A 118 8.20 15.14 9.49
C TYR A 118 9.65 14.64 9.51
N GLU A 119 10.57 15.46 9.96
CA GLU A 119 11.97 15.09 10.09
C GLU A 119 12.17 13.97 11.11
N GLN A 120 11.59 14.09 12.31
CA GLN A 120 11.62 13.04 13.32
C GLN A 120 11.06 11.72 12.76
N LYS A 121 9.92 11.76 12.09
CA LYS A 121 9.30 10.58 11.48
C LYS A 121 10.19 9.97 10.40
N CYS A 122 10.79 10.80 9.55
CA CYS A 122 11.70 10.35 8.51
C CYS A 122 12.94 9.68 9.11
N MET A 123 13.57 10.30 10.10
CA MET A 123 14.73 9.75 10.79
C MET A 123 14.41 8.44 11.51
N GLU A 124 13.22 8.34 12.11
CA GLU A 124 12.77 7.07 12.71
C GLU A 124 12.65 5.96 11.66
N LYS A 125 12.02 6.26 10.51
CA LYS A 125 11.90 5.29 9.41
C LYS A 125 13.24 4.87 8.82
N LEU A 126 14.22 5.79 8.73
CA LEU A 126 15.56 5.50 8.21
C LEU A 126 16.34 4.52 9.10
N LYS A 127 15.98 4.35 10.38
CA LYS A 127 16.60 3.34 11.26
C LYS A 127 16.45 1.91 10.73
N LEU A 128 15.42 1.62 9.90
CA LEU A 128 15.28 0.33 9.24
C LEU A 128 16.52 -0.05 8.42
N PHE A 129 17.20 0.94 7.87
CA PHE A 129 18.30 0.73 6.92
C PHE A 129 19.68 0.83 7.55
N LYS A 130 19.77 0.91 8.88
CA LYS A 130 21.02 1.11 9.64
C LYS A 130 22.16 0.21 9.16
N ASP A 131 21.88 -1.06 8.89
CA ASP A 131 22.86 -2.06 8.49
C ASP A 131 22.67 -2.53 7.04
N ALA A 132 21.80 -1.87 6.26
CA ALA A 132 21.60 -2.19 4.85
C ALA A 132 22.83 -1.81 4.02
N LYS A 133 23.09 -2.58 2.95
CA LYS A 133 24.20 -2.33 2.02
C LYS A 133 23.85 -1.23 1.02
N VAL A 134 22.57 -1.13 0.65
CA VAL A 134 22.07 -0.20 -0.37
C VAL A 134 20.77 0.45 0.10
N LEU A 135 20.60 1.74 -0.21
CA LEU A 135 19.37 2.49 0.05
C LEU A 135 18.84 3.11 -1.24
N VAL A 136 17.65 2.65 -1.65
CA VAL A 136 16.88 3.20 -2.78
C VAL A 136 15.93 4.28 -2.28
N TYR A 137 15.98 5.47 -2.88
CA TYR A 137 15.08 6.58 -2.55
C TYR A 137 14.96 7.60 -3.68
N ASP A 138 13.92 8.41 -3.65
CA ASP A 138 13.72 9.56 -4.53
C ASP A 138 14.56 10.75 -4.03
N MET A 139 15.53 11.19 -4.82
CA MET A 139 16.37 12.36 -4.50
C MET A 139 15.63 13.68 -4.73
N ASP A 140 14.59 13.68 -5.54
CA ASP A 140 13.80 14.88 -5.82
C ASP A 140 12.82 15.21 -4.66
N ASP A 141 12.51 14.25 -3.77
CA ASP A 141 11.87 14.55 -2.49
C ASP A 141 12.89 15.19 -1.52
N ALA A 142 12.92 16.53 -1.49
CA ALA A 142 13.88 17.30 -0.69
C ALA A 142 13.83 16.96 0.81
N ARG A 143 12.66 16.54 1.35
CA ARG A 143 12.51 16.14 2.76
C ARG A 143 13.19 14.81 3.01
N VAL A 144 12.98 13.84 2.15
CA VAL A 144 13.61 12.51 2.25
C VAL A 144 15.11 12.64 2.02
N ALA A 145 15.54 13.30 0.93
CA ALA A 145 16.94 13.50 0.62
C ALA A 145 17.69 14.23 1.74
N GLY A 146 17.09 15.28 2.34
CA GLY A 146 17.64 15.99 3.48
C GLY A 146 17.84 15.11 4.72
N CYS A 147 16.89 14.21 5.02
CA CYS A 147 17.01 13.25 6.12
C CYS A 147 18.04 12.15 5.82
N VAL A 148 18.07 11.63 4.60
CA VAL A 148 19.07 10.63 4.17
C VAL A 148 20.49 11.17 4.34
N ASN A 149 20.75 12.40 3.90
CA ASN A 149 22.05 13.06 4.04
C ASN A 149 22.49 13.27 5.51
N ARG A 150 21.53 13.40 6.43
CA ARG A 150 21.81 13.53 7.88
C ARG A 150 21.76 12.22 8.63
N SER A 151 21.33 11.14 7.96
CA SER A 151 21.26 9.82 8.58
C SER A 151 22.64 9.21 8.81
N ALA A 152 22.71 8.24 9.72
CA ALA A 152 23.93 7.47 9.98
C ALA A 152 24.14 6.32 8.97
N PHE A 153 23.41 6.30 7.86
CA PHE A 153 23.55 5.27 6.85
C PHE A 153 24.95 5.26 6.22
N LYS A 154 25.56 4.08 6.14
CA LYS A 154 26.95 3.90 5.69
C LYS A 154 27.07 3.11 4.39
N GLY A 155 25.96 2.61 3.86
CA GLY A 155 25.93 1.84 2.63
C GLY A 155 25.97 2.69 1.37
N GLU A 156 25.71 2.09 0.24
CA GLU A 156 25.61 2.73 -1.08
C GLU A 156 24.24 3.41 -1.22
N TYR A 157 24.23 4.65 -1.71
CA TYR A 157 23.02 5.35 -2.08
C TYR A 157 22.65 5.02 -3.53
N PHE A 158 21.57 4.29 -3.73
CA PHE A 158 20.98 4.07 -5.04
C PHE A 158 19.82 5.05 -5.25
N ALA A 159 20.16 6.34 -5.30
CA ALA A 159 19.17 7.38 -5.53
C ALA A 159 18.71 7.39 -6.99
N TRP A 160 17.44 7.75 -7.20
CA TRP A 160 16.91 8.09 -8.50
C TRP A 160 16.41 9.53 -8.53
N SER A 161 16.44 10.16 -9.70
CA SER A 161 16.02 11.55 -9.90
C SER A 161 15.55 11.81 -11.33
N ARG A 162 14.59 12.70 -11.49
CA ARG A 162 14.14 13.28 -12.78
C ARG A 162 14.84 14.61 -13.07
N GLN A 163 15.49 15.20 -12.08
CA GLN A 163 16.08 16.54 -12.15
C GLN A 163 17.62 16.48 -12.19
N ARG A 164 18.24 15.56 -11.48
CA ARG A 164 19.69 15.46 -11.30
C ARG A 164 20.26 14.30 -12.08
N ARG A 165 21.32 14.57 -12.85
CA ARG A 165 22.02 13.55 -13.66
C ARG A 165 23.16 12.84 -12.90
N ASP A 166 23.56 13.40 -11.76
CA ASP A 166 24.64 12.88 -10.92
C ASP A 166 24.14 11.80 -9.91
N VAL A 167 23.16 11.03 -10.31
CA VAL A 167 22.57 9.93 -9.53
C VAL A 167 22.79 8.58 -10.25
N PRO A 168 22.77 7.46 -9.49
CA PRO A 168 22.88 6.12 -10.09
C PRO A 168 21.80 5.81 -11.13
N LEU A 169 20.58 6.29 -10.93
CA LEU A 169 19.47 6.11 -11.87
C LEU A 169 18.84 7.46 -12.22
N TYR A 170 19.18 7.97 -13.40
CA TYR A 170 18.60 9.21 -13.89
C TYR A 170 17.42 8.92 -14.82
N ILE A 171 16.25 9.49 -14.51
CA ILE A 171 15.04 9.40 -15.31
C ILE A 171 15.07 10.53 -16.34
N ALA A 172 15.43 10.19 -17.57
CA ALA A 172 15.67 11.16 -18.64
C ALA A 172 14.38 11.76 -19.20
N SER A 173 13.31 10.96 -19.30
CA SER A 173 11.99 11.43 -19.70
C SER A 173 10.86 10.56 -19.16
N VAL A 174 9.70 11.16 -19.04
CA VAL A 174 8.43 10.49 -18.68
C VAL A 174 7.39 10.95 -19.69
N GLU A 175 6.91 10.02 -20.50
CA GLU A 175 5.86 10.26 -21.50
C GLU A 175 4.59 9.55 -21.08
N LYS A 176 3.58 10.31 -20.71
CA LYS A 176 2.25 9.77 -20.35
C LYS A 176 1.41 9.64 -21.62
N ARG A 177 0.91 8.45 -21.86
CA ARG A 177 -0.01 8.09 -22.92
C ARG A 177 -1.39 7.81 -22.33
N GLU A 178 -2.34 7.42 -23.15
CA GLU A 178 -3.72 7.21 -22.75
C GLU A 178 -3.87 6.18 -21.60
N ALA A 179 -3.13 5.07 -21.67
CA ALA A 179 -3.25 3.97 -20.71
C ALA A 179 -1.90 3.50 -20.12
N GLU A 180 -0.80 4.13 -20.50
CA GLU A 180 0.54 3.76 -20.04
C GLU A 180 1.42 4.98 -19.83
N THR A 181 2.47 4.81 -19.06
CA THR A 181 3.56 5.78 -18.95
C THR A 181 4.86 5.14 -19.42
N VAL A 182 5.53 5.76 -20.40
CA VAL A 182 6.87 5.35 -20.86
C VAL A 182 7.91 6.11 -20.07
N VAL A 183 8.86 5.39 -19.48
CA VAL A 183 9.96 5.92 -18.68
C VAL A 183 11.28 5.63 -19.38
N SER A 184 11.96 6.68 -19.86
CA SER A 184 13.33 6.56 -20.37
C SER A 184 14.33 6.89 -19.26
N TYR A 185 15.36 6.11 -19.10
CA TYR A 185 16.31 6.26 -18.01
C TYR A 185 17.77 5.99 -18.44
N ILE A 186 18.70 6.50 -17.65
CA ILE A 186 20.13 6.24 -17.79
C ILE A 186 20.62 5.52 -16.54
N TYR A 187 21.22 4.35 -16.74
CA TYR A 187 21.84 3.55 -15.70
C TYR A 187 23.23 3.07 -16.15
N LYS A 188 24.25 3.32 -15.32
CA LYS A 188 25.66 3.01 -15.66
C LYS A 188 26.09 3.52 -17.04
N GLY A 189 25.63 4.73 -17.42
CA GLY A 189 25.93 5.38 -18.69
C GLY A 189 25.23 4.79 -19.93
N LYS A 190 24.30 3.83 -19.75
CA LYS A 190 23.49 3.25 -20.82
C LYS A 190 22.07 3.76 -20.75
N GLU A 191 21.52 4.13 -21.89
CA GLU A 191 20.11 4.48 -22.04
C GLU A 191 19.26 3.23 -22.18
N ALA A 192 18.11 3.23 -21.53
CA ALA A 192 17.07 2.21 -21.64
C ALA A 192 15.71 2.83 -21.38
N ALA A 193 14.65 2.07 -21.70
CA ALA A 193 13.27 2.50 -21.43
C ALA A 193 12.40 1.31 -21.01
N CYS A 194 11.37 1.61 -20.25
CA CYS A 194 10.29 0.67 -19.93
C CYS A 194 8.95 1.40 -19.96
N SER A 195 7.85 0.66 -20.08
CA SER A 195 6.51 1.19 -19.90
C SER A 195 5.85 0.58 -18.66
N ILE A 196 4.91 1.31 -18.08
CA ILE A 196 4.07 0.84 -16.98
C ILE A 196 2.60 1.11 -17.33
N PRO A 197 1.64 0.22 -17.01
CA PRO A 197 0.22 0.38 -17.32
C PRO A 197 -0.48 1.31 -16.30
N PHE A 198 0.18 2.38 -15.89
CA PHE A 198 -0.29 3.38 -14.93
C PHE A 198 0.10 4.78 -15.40
N ILE A 199 -0.73 5.79 -15.08
CA ILE A 199 -0.55 7.17 -15.53
C ILE A 199 -0.41 8.19 -14.39
N ASP A 200 -0.58 7.75 -13.13
CA ASP A 200 -0.47 8.60 -11.95
C ASP A 200 0.97 8.72 -11.43
N GLU A 201 1.27 9.81 -10.71
CA GLU A 201 2.61 10.09 -10.19
C GLU A 201 3.04 9.13 -9.08
N ALA A 202 2.10 8.63 -8.26
CA ALA A 202 2.44 7.70 -7.19
C ALA A 202 2.86 6.34 -7.75
N SER A 203 2.13 5.83 -8.75
CA SER A 203 2.49 4.61 -9.47
C SER A 203 3.83 4.76 -10.20
N LEU A 204 4.08 5.92 -10.82
CA LEU A 204 5.36 6.21 -11.44
C LEU A 204 6.50 6.14 -10.42
N ALA A 205 6.42 6.84 -9.28
CA ALA A 205 7.46 6.84 -8.26
C ALA A 205 7.71 5.45 -7.66
N ASN A 206 6.63 4.70 -7.41
CA ASN A 206 6.72 3.33 -6.92
C ASN A 206 7.38 2.40 -7.93
N SER A 207 7.05 2.53 -9.23
CA SER A 207 7.63 1.72 -10.30
C SER A 207 9.12 2.02 -10.52
N VAL A 208 9.52 3.31 -10.44
CA VAL A 208 10.93 3.69 -10.52
C VAL A 208 11.73 3.12 -9.34
N SER A 209 11.14 3.10 -8.13
CA SER A 209 11.77 2.44 -6.97
C SER A 209 11.93 0.93 -7.20
N CYS A 210 10.94 0.27 -7.82
CA CYS A 210 11.04 -1.14 -8.21
C CYS A 210 12.12 -1.36 -9.29
N LEU A 211 12.16 -0.49 -10.31
CA LEU A 211 13.20 -0.49 -11.34
C LEU A 211 14.60 -0.43 -10.74
N ALA A 212 14.82 0.49 -9.78
CA ALA A 212 16.09 0.64 -9.09
C ALA A 212 16.52 -0.65 -8.36
N VAL A 213 15.59 -1.29 -7.63
CA VAL A 213 15.86 -2.58 -6.95
C VAL A 213 16.18 -3.69 -7.96
N CYS A 214 15.40 -3.82 -9.05
CA CYS A 214 15.62 -4.85 -10.07
C CYS A 214 16.98 -4.66 -10.77
N LEU A 215 17.36 -3.43 -11.13
CA LEU A 215 18.67 -3.10 -11.70
C LEU A 215 19.81 -3.42 -10.71
N HIS A 216 19.64 -3.11 -9.43
CA HIS A 216 20.61 -3.44 -8.40
C HIS A 216 20.79 -4.95 -8.23
N LEU A 217 19.71 -5.72 -8.30
CA LEU A 217 19.75 -7.19 -8.26
C LEU A 217 20.27 -7.83 -9.56
N GLY A 218 20.65 -7.03 -10.55
CA GLY A 218 21.29 -7.48 -11.79
C GLY A 218 20.33 -8.00 -12.86
N MET A 219 19.02 -7.69 -12.75
CA MET A 219 18.08 -8.03 -13.81
C MET A 219 18.37 -7.20 -15.07
N SER A 220 18.27 -7.80 -16.25
CA SER A 220 18.52 -7.08 -17.51
C SER A 220 17.45 -6.02 -17.79
N PRO A 221 17.81 -4.89 -18.42
CA PRO A 221 16.86 -3.85 -18.81
C PRO A 221 15.70 -4.39 -19.68
N GLU A 222 15.98 -5.35 -20.56
CA GLU A 222 14.99 -5.97 -21.44
C GLU A 222 13.97 -6.80 -20.64
N THR A 223 14.44 -7.60 -19.68
CA THR A 223 13.58 -8.38 -18.78
C THR A 223 12.72 -7.46 -17.90
N ILE A 224 13.33 -6.39 -17.37
CA ILE A 224 12.60 -5.39 -16.57
C ILE A 224 11.51 -4.74 -17.42
N ALA A 225 11.83 -4.27 -18.62
CA ALA A 225 10.88 -3.60 -19.51
C ALA A 225 9.69 -4.52 -19.86
N ALA A 226 9.96 -5.77 -20.19
CA ALA A 226 8.91 -6.74 -20.51
C ALA A 226 7.96 -6.99 -19.32
N ARG A 227 8.49 -7.06 -18.09
CA ARG A 227 7.68 -7.32 -16.88
C ARG A 227 6.98 -6.08 -16.35
N MET A 228 7.59 -4.90 -16.45
CA MET A 228 6.97 -3.64 -16.04
C MET A 228 5.76 -3.29 -16.88
N ALA A 229 5.76 -3.63 -18.17
CA ALA A 229 4.64 -3.39 -19.08
C ALA A 229 3.36 -4.17 -18.72
N VAL A 230 3.49 -5.24 -17.94
CA VAL A 230 2.38 -6.12 -17.53
C VAL A 230 2.13 -6.12 -16.02
N LEU A 231 2.62 -5.09 -15.31
CA LEU A 231 2.34 -4.94 -13.88
C LEU A 231 0.84 -4.83 -13.61
N GLU A 232 0.36 -5.60 -12.65
CA GLU A 232 -1.04 -5.58 -12.24
C GLU A 232 -1.27 -4.61 -11.07
N PRO A 233 -2.44 -3.96 -11.03
CA PRO A 233 -2.86 -3.18 -9.86
C PRO A 233 -2.87 -4.02 -8.59
N VAL A 234 -2.60 -3.38 -7.47
CA VAL A 234 -2.67 -4.03 -6.16
C VAL A 234 -4.08 -3.86 -5.59
N ALA A 235 -4.73 -4.96 -5.21
CA ALA A 235 -6.09 -4.95 -4.68
C ALA A 235 -6.27 -3.92 -3.54
N MET A 236 -7.40 -3.22 -3.53
CA MET A 236 -7.74 -2.13 -2.59
C MET A 236 -6.72 -0.96 -2.59
N ARG A 237 -5.95 -0.79 -3.69
CA ARG A 237 -4.97 0.28 -3.90
C ARG A 237 -5.17 0.87 -5.29
N LEU A 238 -6.08 1.86 -5.41
CA LEU A 238 -6.51 2.44 -6.69
C LEU A 238 -6.99 1.37 -7.71
N GLU A 239 -7.60 0.32 -7.18
CA GLU A 239 -8.14 -0.79 -7.98
C GLU A 239 -9.37 -0.32 -8.75
N VAL A 240 -9.36 -0.49 -10.07
CA VAL A 240 -10.50 -0.11 -10.92
C VAL A 240 -11.37 -1.30 -11.22
N LYS A 241 -12.68 -1.15 -11.03
CA LYS A 241 -13.70 -2.17 -11.31
C LYS A 241 -14.87 -1.56 -12.06
N GLU A 242 -15.54 -2.39 -12.87
CA GLU A 242 -16.86 -2.04 -13.40
C GLU A 242 -17.90 -2.06 -12.28
N GLY A 243 -18.66 -0.97 -12.19
CA GLY A 243 -19.78 -0.83 -11.26
C GLY A 243 -21.12 -1.14 -11.92
N ARG A 244 -22.15 -1.30 -11.09
CA ARG A 244 -23.53 -1.36 -11.54
C ARG A 244 -23.93 -0.04 -12.23
N SER A 245 -24.99 -0.08 -13.03
CA SER A 245 -25.59 1.10 -13.64
C SER A 245 -24.62 1.99 -14.42
N GLY A 246 -23.63 1.37 -15.11
CA GLY A 246 -22.66 2.12 -15.91
C GLY A 246 -21.58 2.84 -15.12
N CYS A 247 -21.49 2.65 -13.79
CA CYS A 247 -20.48 3.27 -12.97
C CYS A 247 -19.09 2.67 -13.17
N THR A 248 -18.05 3.47 -12.97
CA THR A 248 -16.67 3.01 -12.81
C THR A 248 -16.28 3.19 -11.35
N LEU A 249 -15.83 2.13 -10.69
CA LEU A 249 -15.40 2.15 -9.30
C LEU A 249 -13.88 2.23 -9.22
N ILE A 250 -13.38 3.15 -8.40
CA ILE A 250 -11.97 3.22 -8.01
C ILE A 250 -11.90 2.88 -6.53
N ASN A 251 -11.42 1.68 -6.21
CA ASN A 251 -11.34 1.20 -4.83
C ASN A 251 -9.96 1.49 -4.24
N ASP A 252 -9.91 2.40 -3.26
CA ASP A 252 -8.71 2.72 -2.47
C ASP A 252 -9.07 2.76 -0.97
N SER A 253 -9.73 1.72 -0.49
CA SER A 253 -10.36 1.63 0.82
C SER A 253 -9.51 0.95 1.90
N TYR A 254 -8.19 1.00 1.79
CA TYR A 254 -7.31 0.40 2.80
C TYR A 254 -6.76 1.41 3.82
N ASN A 255 -6.33 2.59 3.36
CA ASN A 255 -5.87 3.69 4.19
C ASN A 255 -6.64 4.97 3.85
N SER A 256 -6.85 5.82 4.84
CA SER A 256 -7.44 7.15 4.65
C SER A 256 -6.56 8.17 5.37
N ASP A 257 -5.74 8.89 4.60
CA ASP A 257 -4.99 10.07 5.02
C ASP A 257 -5.06 11.14 3.92
N TYR A 258 -4.73 12.40 4.29
CA TYR A 258 -4.88 13.53 3.36
C TYR A 258 -4.06 13.37 2.07
N ASN A 259 -2.81 12.91 2.17
CA ASN A 259 -1.95 12.76 0.99
C ASN A 259 -2.42 11.61 0.09
N SER A 260 -2.83 10.48 0.69
CA SER A 260 -3.37 9.36 -0.09
C SER A 260 -4.71 9.70 -0.74
N LEU A 261 -5.49 10.62 -0.16
CA LEU A 261 -6.70 11.14 -0.78
C LEU A 261 -6.35 11.99 -2.02
N ASP A 262 -5.36 12.88 -1.93
CA ASP A 262 -4.93 13.70 -3.07
C ASP A 262 -4.40 12.81 -4.22
N ILE A 263 -3.62 11.79 -3.91
CA ILE A 263 -3.15 10.78 -4.88
C ILE A 263 -4.33 10.09 -5.57
N ALA A 264 -5.33 9.67 -4.81
CA ALA A 264 -6.48 8.95 -5.34
C ALA A 264 -7.36 9.86 -6.24
N LEU A 265 -7.52 11.11 -5.87
CA LEU A 265 -8.23 12.12 -6.68
C LEU A 265 -7.45 12.47 -7.96
N ASP A 266 -6.12 12.60 -7.88
CA ASP A 266 -5.27 12.78 -9.06
C ASP A 266 -5.37 11.60 -10.02
N PHE A 267 -5.33 10.38 -9.50
CA PHE A 267 -5.54 9.15 -10.28
C PHE A 267 -6.90 9.17 -10.99
N MET A 268 -8.00 9.46 -10.28
CA MET A 268 -9.34 9.53 -10.87
C MET A 268 -9.39 10.56 -12.00
N ASN A 269 -8.77 11.74 -11.83
CA ASN A 269 -8.82 12.82 -12.79
C ASN A 269 -8.00 12.58 -14.07
N ARG A 270 -6.97 11.77 -14.00
CA ARG A 270 -6.09 11.46 -15.15
C ARG A 270 -6.61 10.33 -16.04
N ARG A 271 -7.64 9.63 -15.60
CA ARG A 271 -8.19 8.51 -16.38
C ARG A 271 -9.03 9.00 -17.54
N PRO A 272 -8.75 8.52 -18.78
CA PRO A 272 -9.51 8.91 -19.97
C PRO A 272 -11.01 8.54 -19.91
N ASP A 273 -11.31 7.35 -19.34
CA ASP A 273 -12.66 6.83 -19.16
C ASP A 273 -13.49 7.61 -18.10
N CYS A 274 -12.86 8.54 -17.39
CA CYS A 274 -13.51 9.44 -16.44
C CYS A 274 -13.83 10.83 -17.05
N ALA A 275 -13.34 11.11 -18.25
CA ALA A 275 -13.53 12.41 -18.88
C ALA A 275 -15.01 12.68 -19.17
N GLY A 276 -15.52 13.82 -18.73
CA GLY A 276 -16.90 14.25 -18.95
C GLY A 276 -17.97 13.51 -18.14
N ARG A 277 -17.57 12.62 -17.22
CA ARG A 277 -18.48 11.88 -16.32
C ARG A 277 -18.53 12.55 -14.94
N LYS A 278 -19.67 12.47 -14.27
CA LYS A 278 -19.85 12.92 -12.89
C LYS A 278 -18.88 12.19 -11.96
N ARG A 279 -18.25 12.91 -11.03
CA ARG A 279 -17.27 12.39 -10.07
C ARG A 279 -17.84 12.39 -8.68
N THR A 280 -17.96 11.19 -8.11
CA THR A 280 -18.46 10.96 -6.77
C THR A 280 -17.32 10.43 -5.88
N LEU A 281 -17.14 11.04 -4.72
CA LEU A 281 -16.22 10.56 -3.68
C LEU A 281 -17.00 10.00 -2.50
N ILE A 282 -16.74 8.76 -2.13
CA ILE A 282 -17.16 8.16 -0.85
C ILE A 282 -15.94 8.13 0.05
N LEU A 283 -15.95 8.93 1.13
CA LEU A 283 -14.81 9.09 2.03
C LEU A 283 -15.20 8.71 3.46
N SER A 284 -14.38 7.86 4.12
CA SER A 284 -14.50 7.64 5.56
C SER A 284 -13.83 8.74 6.36
N ASP A 285 -14.06 8.78 7.67
CA ASP A 285 -13.21 9.57 8.56
C ASP A 285 -11.74 9.26 8.28
N ILE A 286 -10.92 10.31 8.34
CA ILE A 286 -9.46 10.23 8.27
C ILE A 286 -8.97 10.00 9.69
N GLU A 287 -8.46 8.80 9.93
CA GLU A 287 -7.89 8.41 11.21
C GLU A 287 -6.45 8.90 11.36
N GLN A 288 -6.02 9.14 12.60
CA GLN A 288 -4.62 9.41 12.94
C GLN A 288 -4.00 10.64 12.23
N ALA A 289 -4.81 11.66 11.99
CA ALA A 289 -4.34 12.86 11.29
C ALA A 289 -3.76 13.95 12.22
N GLY A 290 -4.06 13.90 13.51
CA GLY A 290 -3.69 14.95 14.49
C GLY A 290 -4.38 16.31 14.24
N GLY A 291 -4.46 17.16 15.26
CA GLY A 291 -5.06 18.50 15.16
C GLY A 291 -6.57 18.52 15.26
N ALA A 292 -7.17 19.70 15.08
CA ALA A 292 -8.61 19.88 15.13
C ALA A 292 -9.28 19.32 13.86
N PRO A 293 -10.40 18.60 13.98
CA PRO A 293 -11.13 18.06 12.83
C PRO A 293 -11.51 19.14 11.81
N GLU A 294 -11.87 20.33 12.25
CA GLU A 294 -12.26 21.45 11.38
C GLU A 294 -11.13 21.88 10.44
N ASP A 295 -9.89 21.91 10.91
CA ASP A 295 -8.72 22.27 10.10
C ASP A 295 -8.43 21.21 9.04
N LEU A 296 -8.45 19.93 9.44
CA LEU A 296 -8.24 18.81 8.53
C LEU A 296 -9.32 18.77 7.45
N TYR A 297 -10.59 18.74 7.87
CA TYR A 297 -11.70 18.62 6.92
C TYR A 297 -11.95 19.90 6.13
N GLY A 298 -11.54 21.08 6.62
CA GLY A 298 -11.45 22.29 5.82
C GLY A 298 -10.44 22.18 4.68
N ARG A 299 -9.29 21.52 4.91
CA ARG A 299 -8.32 21.20 3.84
C ARG A 299 -8.90 20.17 2.87
N VAL A 300 -9.55 19.12 3.39
CA VAL A 300 -10.19 18.06 2.58
C VAL A 300 -11.26 18.67 1.68
N ALA A 301 -12.16 19.51 2.20
CA ALA A 301 -13.22 20.16 1.42
C ALA A 301 -12.66 21.02 0.28
N ARG A 302 -11.59 21.80 0.54
CA ARG A 302 -10.90 22.58 -0.50
C ARG A 302 -10.26 21.68 -1.56
N LEU A 303 -9.59 20.59 -1.15
CA LEU A 303 -8.96 19.64 -2.06
C LEU A 303 -10.02 18.99 -2.97
N VAL A 304 -11.10 18.49 -2.40
CA VAL A 304 -12.18 17.79 -3.09
C VAL A 304 -12.84 18.73 -4.13
N ALA A 305 -13.11 19.98 -3.74
CA ALA A 305 -13.64 21.00 -4.66
C ALA A 305 -12.65 21.33 -5.79
N MET A 306 -11.36 21.55 -5.47
CA MET A 306 -10.31 21.84 -6.44
C MET A 306 -10.10 20.69 -7.45
N ARG A 307 -10.26 19.45 -7.01
CA ARG A 307 -10.16 18.25 -7.83
C ARG A 307 -11.44 17.94 -8.64
N GLY A 308 -12.47 18.78 -8.52
CA GLY A 308 -13.69 18.73 -9.33
C GLY A 308 -14.62 17.56 -8.97
N VAL A 309 -14.66 17.14 -7.71
CA VAL A 309 -15.67 16.20 -7.22
C VAL A 309 -17.02 16.92 -7.15
N GLU A 310 -18.05 16.33 -7.75
CA GLU A 310 -19.37 16.92 -7.87
C GLU A 310 -20.33 16.40 -6.79
N LYS A 311 -20.15 15.14 -6.35
CA LYS A 311 -20.91 14.53 -5.26
C LYS A 311 -19.99 13.96 -4.19
N PHE A 312 -20.27 14.28 -2.94
CA PHE A 312 -19.51 13.83 -1.78
C PHE A 312 -20.37 13.01 -0.84
N ILE A 313 -19.89 11.82 -0.46
CA ILE A 313 -20.56 10.96 0.52
C ILE A 313 -19.57 10.74 1.67
N GLY A 314 -19.81 11.42 2.79
CA GLY A 314 -18.98 11.33 3.99
C GLY A 314 -19.50 10.23 4.95
N VAL A 315 -18.59 9.40 5.45
CA VAL A 315 -18.94 8.32 6.39
C VAL A 315 -18.07 8.40 7.62
N GLY A 316 -18.70 8.66 8.75
CA GLY A 316 -18.05 8.73 10.04
C GLY A 316 -18.55 9.89 10.90
N PRO A 317 -18.38 9.79 12.23
CA PRO A 317 -18.83 10.82 13.16
C PRO A 317 -18.12 12.16 12.97
N CYS A 318 -16.82 12.18 12.62
CA CYS A 318 -16.06 13.41 12.43
C CYS A 318 -16.52 14.16 11.17
N LEU A 319 -16.67 13.47 10.03
CA LEU A 319 -17.21 14.06 8.79
C LEU A 319 -18.62 14.56 8.97
N SER A 320 -19.48 13.81 9.69
CA SER A 320 -20.87 14.21 9.98
C SER A 320 -20.93 15.47 10.84
N ALA A 321 -19.95 15.69 11.73
CA ALA A 321 -19.91 16.88 12.59
C ALA A 321 -19.54 18.16 11.80
N VAL A 322 -18.82 18.03 10.69
CA VAL A 322 -18.31 19.15 9.90
C VAL A 322 -18.95 19.26 8.51
N GLN A 323 -20.13 18.70 8.32
CA GLN A 323 -20.84 18.67 7.03
C GLN A 323 -20.98 20.04 6.36
N GLY A 324 -21.10 21.13 7.11
CA GLY A 324 -21.20 22.50 6.59
C GLY A 324 -19.96 23.02 5.86
N LEU A 325 -18.84 22.31 5.90
CA LEU A 325 -17.61 22.68 5.16
C LEU A 325 -17.67 22.30 3.69
N PHE A 326 -18.57 21.40 3.28
CA PHE A 326 -18.65 20.87 1.93
C PHE A 326 -19.73 21.60 1.11
N GLY A 327 -19.30 22.39 0.13
CA GLY A 327 -20.17 23.26 -0.68
C GLY A 327 -20.75 22.62 -1.96
N MET A 328 -20.46 21.32 -2.23
CA MET A 328 -21.00 20.54 -3.34
C MET A 328 -22.24 19.73 -2.90
N GLU A 329 -22.85 18.96 -3.80
CA GLU A 329 -23.84 17.95 -3.44
C GLU A 329 -23.22 16.96 -2.45
N ALA A 330 -23.67 16.99 -1.19
CA ALA A 330 -23.07 16.16 -0.14
C ALA A 330 -24.12 15.51 0.77
N CYS A 331 -23.85 14.26 1.17
CA CYS A 331 -24.58 13.54 2.20
C CYS A 331 -23.64 12.87 3.18
N PHE A 332 -24.06 12.70 4.43
CA PHE A 332 -23.22 12.25 5.52
C PHE A 332 -23.92 11.16 6.31
N TYR A 333 -23.16 10.15 6.69
CA TYR A 333 -23.60 8.98 7.44
C TYR A 333 -22.61 8.71 8.58
N ARG A 334 -23.10 8.23 9.72
CA ARG A 334 -22.24 7.95 10.88
C ARG A 334 -21.47 6.64 10.76
N SER A 335 -21.99 5.71 9.92
CA SER A 335 -21.37 4.40 9.73
C SER A 335 -21.61 3.89 8.30
N THR A 336 -20.82 2.88 7.90
CA THR A 336 -20.98 2.17 6.63
C THR A 336 -22.34 1.48 6.56
N ASP A 337 -22.82 0.92 7.66
CA ASP A 337 -24.12 0.25 7.69
C ASP A 337 -25.29 1.24 7.49
N GLU A 338 -25.17 2.46 8.03
CA GLU A 338 -26.14 3.54 7.80
C GLU A 338 -26.15 3.97 6.32
N LEU A 339 -24.99 4.09 5.69
CA LEU A 339 -24.88 4.38 4.25
C LEU A 339 -25.51 3.28 3.41
N LEU A 340 -25.21 2.00 3.69
CA LEU A 340 -25.81 0.86 2.98
C LEU A 340 -27.34 0.82 3.11
N GLY A 341 -27.88 1.13 4.29
CA GLY A 341 -29.31 1.16 4.54
C GLY A 341 -30.05 2.38 3.97
N SER A 342 -29.34 3.41 3.52
CA SER A 342 -29.94 4.69 3.08
C SER A 342 -30.55 4.64 1.67
N GLY A 343 -30.17 3.66 0.84
CA GLY A 343 -30.56 3.58 -0.57
C GLY A 343 -29.85 4.60 -1.48
N VAL A 344 -28.99 5.48 -0.98
CA VAL A 344 -28.30 6.49 -1.80
C VAL A 344 -27.33 5.84 -2.82
N LEU A 345 -26.74 4.70 -2.47
CA LEU A 345 -25.85 3.96 -3.38
C LEU A 345 -26.57 3.45 -4.63
N ASP A 346 -27.85 3.13 -4.54
CA ASP A 346 -28.67 2.65 -5.66
C ASP A 346 -29.08 3.79 -6.60
N THR A 347 -28.87 5.05 -6.21
CA THR A 347 -29.12 6.23 -7.07
C THR A 347 -27.92 6.60 -7.95
N LEU A 348 -26.76 5.96 -7.75
CA LEU A 348 -25.55 6.24 -8.49
C LEU A 348 -25.61 5.55 -9.87
N HIS A 349 -25.43 6.33 -10.96
CA HIS A 349 -25.46 5.80 -12.31
C HIS A 349 -24.60 6.64 -13.26
N ASP A 350 -23.94 6.01 -14.20
CA ASP A 350 -23.09 6.63 -15.23
C ASP A 350 -22.01 7.57 -14.70
N GLU A 351 -21.52 7.31 -13.48
CA GLU A 351 -20.55 8.18 -12.81
C GLU A 351 -19.28 7.40 -12.42
N VAL A 352 -18.22 8.15 -12.12
CA VAL A 352 -16.96 7.60 -11.57
C VAL A 352 -16.99 7.78 -10.07
N ILE A 353 -16.85 6.66 -9.36
CA ILE A 353 -16.96 6.60 -7.90
C ILE A 353 -15.61 6.22 -7.30
N LEU A 354 -14.98 7.18 -6.61
CA LEU A 354 -13.81 6.91 -5.79
C LEU A 354 -14.27 6.48 -4.38
N ILE A 355 -13.90 5.28 -3.97
CA ILE A 355 -14.19 4.72 -2.65
C ILE A 355 -12.90 4.77 -1.84
N LYS A 356 -12.80 5.70 -0.88
CA LYS A 356 -11.62 5.96 -0.07
C LYS A 356 -11.95 5.86 1.41
N GLY A 357 -11.37 4.90 2.12
CA GLY A 357 -11.70 4.70 3.52
C GLY A 357 -10.59 4.06 4.34
N ALA A 358 -10.61 4.29 5.65
CA ALA A 358 -9.79 3.55 6.59
C ALA A 358 -10.35 2.13 6.76
N ARG A 359 -9.48 1.18 7.05
CA ARG A 359 -9.84 -0.24 7.18
C ARG A 359 -10.93 -0.52 8.22
N SER A 360 -10.99 0.28 9.29
CA SER A 360 -12.00 0.21 10.36
C SER A 360 -13.42 0.43 9.83
N PHE A 361 -13.60 1.17 8.74
CA PHE A 361 -14.89 1.45 8.12
C PHE A 361 -15.38 0.35 7.17
N ARG A 362 -14.56 -0.67 6.87
CA ARG A 362 -14.94 -1.83 6.06
C ARG A 362 -15.58 -1.46 4.71
N PHE A 363 -14.99 -0.54 3.97
CA PHE A 363 -15.49 -0.08 2.67
C PHE A 363 -15.39 -1.13 1.55
N ASP A 364 -14.79 -2.29 1.83
CA ASP A 364 -14.87 -3.49 1.00
C ASP A 364 -16.33 -3.86 0.70
N VAL A 365 -17.24 -3.79 1.70
CA VAL A 365 -18.66 -4.09 1.51
C VAL A 365 -19.36 -3.08 0.57
N LEU A 366 -18.93 -1.81 0.55
CA LEU A 366 -19.44 -0.81 -0.40
C LEU A 366 -19.01 -1.14 -1.83
N THR A 367 -17.75 -1.53 -1.99
CA THR A 367 -17.22 -1.97 -3.28
C THR A 367 -17.95 -3.19 -3.80
N GLU A 368 -18.21 -4.18 -2.95
CA GLU A 368 -19.00 -5.38 -3.30
C GLU A 368 -20.44 -5.04 -3.66
N HIS A 369 -21.06 -4.10 -2.94
CA HIS A 369 -22.43 -3.64 -3.23
C HIS A 369 -22.52 -2.94 -4.59
N LEU A 370 -21.56 -2.08 -4.93
CA LEU A 370 -21.55 -1.27 -6.15
C LEU A 370 -20.96 -2.00 -7.37
N ALA A 371 -20.16 -3.05 -7.18
CA ALA A 371 -19.52 -3.77 -8.28
C ALA A 371 -20.53 -4.48 -9.18
N LEU A 372 -20.24 -4.49 -10.48
CA LEU A 372 -20.97 -5.31 -11.43
C LEU A 372 -20.61 -6.78 -11.16
N LYS A 373 -21.60 -7.56 -10.75
CA LYS A 373 -21.42 -9.00 -10.51
C LYS A 373 -21.50 -9.73 -11.86
N VAL A 374 -20.36 -10.10 -12.41
CA VAL A 374 -20.27 -10.83 -13.67
C VAL A 374 -20.53 -12.33 -13.46
N HIS A 375 -20.14 -12.87 -12.29
CA HIS A 375 -20.40 -14.25 -11.88
C HIS A 375 -20.64 -14.31 -10.37
N GLU A 376 -21.75 -14.91 -9.94
CA GLU A 376 -21.95 -15.29 -8.54
C GLU A 376 -21.51 -16.73 -8.34
N THR A 377 -20.30 -16.96 -7.87
CA THR A 377 -19.91 -18.25 -7.32
C THR A 377 -20.19 -18.20 -5.82
N THR A 378 -21.22 -18.88 -5.38
CA THR A 378 -21.58 -18.97 -3.97
C THR A 378 -20.99 -20.27 -3.40
N LEU A 379 -20.16 -20.14 -2.36
CA LEU A 379 -19.76 -21.29 -1.53
C LEU A 379 -20.83 -21.49 -0.45
N GLU A 380 -21.68 -22.50 -0.63
CA GLU A 380 -22.63 -22.90 0.42
C GLU A 380 -21.98 -23.94 1.33
N VAL A 381 -21.91 -23.64 2.61
CA VAL A 381 -21.48 -24.59 3.65
C VAL A 381 -22.67 -25.03 4.46
N ASN A 382 -23.08 -26.28 4.26
CA ASN A 382 -24.13 -26.86 5.09
C ASN A 382 -23.54 -27.32 6.42
N LEU A 383 -23.77 -26.55 7.48
CA LEU A 383 -23.24 -26.84 8.81
C LEU A 383 -23.75 -28.17 9.37
N ASN A 384 -24.98 -28.58 9.04
CA ASN A 384 -25.49 -29.90 9.46
C ASN A 384 -24.70 -31.03 8.83
N ALA A 385 -24.39 -30.91 7.52
CA ALA A 385 -23.56 -31.89 6.85
C ALA A 385 -22.13 -31.97 7.43
N VAL A 386 -21.57 -30.82 7.88
CA VAL A 386 -20.28 -30.81 8.59
C VAL A 386 -20.36 -31.56 9.92
N VAL A 387 -21.44 -31.36 10.67
CA VAL A 387 -21.69 -32.07 11.94
C VAL A 387 -21.91 -33.56 11.70
N ASP A 388 -22.68 -33.92 10.69
CA ASP A 388 -22.94 -35.32 10.31
C ASP A 388 -21.64 -36.03 9.91
N ASN A 389 -20.80 -35.39 9.09
CA ASN A 389 -19.47 -35.89 8.77
C ASN A 389 -18.59 -36.08 10.00
N LEU A 390 -18.59 -35.09 10.90
CA LEU A 390 -17.85 -35.19 12.15
C LEU A 390 -18.31 -36.38 13.00
N ASN A 391 -19.63 -36.57 13.13
CA ASN A 391 -20.21 -37.68 13.89
C ASN A 391 -19.94 -39.01 13.20
N TYR A 392 -19.98 -39.07 11.87
CA TYR A 392 -19.60 -40.24 11.10
C TYR A 392 -18.16 -40.66 11.42
N TYR A 393 -17.18 -39.77 11.30
CA TYR A 393 -15.80 -40.08 11.65
C TYR A 393 -15.65 -40.46 13.13
N ARG A 394 -16.35 -39.80 14.05
CA ARG A 394 -16.32 -40.16 15.48
C ARG A 394 -16.81 -41.59 15.74
N SER A 395 -17.75 -42.10 14.95
CA SER A 395 -18.27 -43.45 15.11
C SER A 395 -17.23 -44.55 14.84
N PHE A 396 -16.13 -44.24 14.14
CA PHE A 396 -15.03 -45.17 13.87
C PHE A 396 -13.84 -45.00 14.85
N MET A 397 -13.88 -43.96 15.67
CA MET A 397 -12.77 -43.66 16.59
C MET A 397 -12.96 -44.32 17.94
N LYS A 398 -11.86 -44.69 18.56
CA LYS A 398 -11.87 -45.13 19.97
C LYS A 398 -12.16 -43.96 20.88
N SER A 399 -12.76 -44.21 22.05
CA SER A 399 -13.14 -43.15 23.01
C SER A 399 -11.99 -42.25 23.47
N GLU A 400 -10.76 -42.78 23.40
CA GLU A 400 -9.53 -42.06 23.83
C GLU A 400 -8.91 -41.19 22.70
N THR A 401 -9.42 -41.30 21.45
CA THR A 401 -8.86 -40.57 20.30
C THR A 401 -9.23 -39.10 20.39
N LYS A 402 -8.24 -38.22 20.42
CA LYS A 402 -8.43 -36.77 20.40
C LYS A 402 -8.40 -36.28 18.95
N MET A 403 -9.44 -35.52 18.58
CA MET A 403 -9.51 -34.83 17.31
C MET A 403 -8.98 -33.41 17.47
N VAL A 404 -8.08 -32.98 16.59
CA VAL A 404 -7.59 -31.61 16.50
C VAL A 404 -8.06 -31.06 15.15
N CYS A 405 -8.78 -29.94 15.19
CA CYS A 405 -9.27 -29.22 14.02
C CYS A 405 -8.50 -27.92 13.84
#